data_45d263a4a941ea006c12603d5c4a6984
#
_entry.id   45d263a4a941ea006c12603d5c4a6984
#
_cell.length_a   1.000
_cell.length_b   1.000
_cell.length_c   1.000
_cell.angle_alpha   90.00
_cell.angle_beta   90.00
_cell.angle_gamma   90.00
#
_symmetry.space_group_name_H-M   'P 1'
#
loop_
_entity.id
_entity.type
_entity.pdbx_description
1 polymer ?
#
loop_
_entity_poly.entity_id
_entity_poly.type
_entity_poly.pdbx_seq_one_letter_code
_entity_poly.pdbx_strand_id
1 'polypeptide(L)'
;MKGIHWAVLGTGTIANEMARTMERNGRHFYAVGSRSPEKAAAFGEKYGIQKVYSDLNEMFSDPAVDVVYIATPHNTHFAYIKKALENGKHVLAEKAITLNSDELREAAALAKAKGLVLAEAQTIYHMPLYKELRELLSSGKLGRVNLVTMNFGSFKEYDMGNRFFNRALAGGAMLDIGVYALSFVRWFLDSKPENLLSQVKTAPTGVDEQAGLLMTNPEGQMATVMLSLRSRQPKRGMVSCEKGYIEIMEYPRAWEAKITDADSGNVEVIRAGDCAQALMYEIADMERAIAGSPESMYLGYTEDVMDLMTRFRKSWGVSYPEEA
;
A
#
# COMPACT_ATOMS: atom_id res chain seq x y z
N MET A 1 18.89 -10.17 20.26
CA MET A 1 18.44 -8.79 20.02
C MET A 1 17.19 -8.56 20.85
N LYS A 2 17.02 -7.39 21.47
CA LYS A 2 15.76 -7.01 22.15
C LYS A 2 14.65 -7.05 21.08
N GLY A 3 13.51 -7.66 21.38
CA GLY A 3 12.40 -7.69 20.44
C GLY A 3 11.92 -6.28 20.11
N ILE A 4 11.48 -6.03 18.87
CA ILE A 4 10.92 -4.74 18.43
C ILE A 4 9.50 -4.62 18.97
N HIS A 5 9.21 -3.53 19.67
CA HIS A 5 7.90 -3.24 20.23
C HIS A 5 7.05 -2.42 19.26
N TRP A 6 5.98 -3.01 18.79
CA TRP A 6 5.03 -2.41 17.87
C TRP A 6 3.85 -1.79 18.63
N ALA A 7 3.53 -0.55 18.34
CA ALA A 7 2.28 0.08 18.70
C ALA A 7 1.34 0.15 17.49
N VAL A 8 0.05 -0.09 17.69
CA VAL A 8 -0.98 0.13 16.66
C VAL A 8 -1.78 1.39 16.97
N LEU A 9 -1.87 2.27 15.99
CA LEU A 9 -2.71 3.45 16.02
C LEU A 9 -3.95 3.24 15.14
N GLY A 10 -5.11 3.08 15.77
CA GLY A 10 -6.35 2.72 15.11
C GLY A 10 -6.80 1.29 15.44
N THR A 11 -8.11 1.08 15.40
CA THR A 11 -8.76 -0.18 15.81
C THR A 11 -9.72 -0.70 14.73
N GLY A 12 -9.49 -0.27 13.47
CA GLY A 12 -10.30 -0.62 12.31
C GLY A 12 -10.10 -2.05 11.82
N THR A 13 -10.70 -2.36 10.67
CA THR A 13 -10.68 -3.71 10.07
C THR A 13 -9.25 -4.20 9.86
N ILE A 14 -8.39 -3.38 9.27
CA ILE A 14 -7.01 -3.80 8.96
C ILE A 14 -6.14 -3.95 10.22
N ALA A 15 -6.34 -3.09 11.24
CA ALA A 15 -5.68 -3.24 12.54
C ALA A 15 -6.05 -4.58 13.21
N ASN A 16 -7.35 -4.96 13.14
CA ASN A 16 -7.81 -6.27 13.62
C ASN A 16 -7.25 -7.43 12.81
N GLU A 17 -7.06 -7.27 11.50
CA GLU A 17 -6.43 -8.29 10.66
C GLU A 17 -4.96 -8.46 11.00
N MET A 18 -4.22 -7.34 11.14
CA MET A 18 -2.81 -7.36 11.55
C MET A 18 -2.63 -8.02 12.93
N ALA A 19 -3.46 -7.66 13.92
CA ALA A 19 -3.40 -8.26 15.26
C ALA A 19 -3.61 -9.78 15.22
N ARG A 20 -4.64 -10.26 14.50
CA ARG A 20 -4.88 -11.71 14.33
C ARG A 20 -3.73 -12.41 13.60
N THR A 21 -3.13 -11.75 12.61
CA THR A 21 -2.00 -12.31 11.89
C THR A 21 -0.78 -12.42 12.79
N MET A 22 -0.51 -11.41 13.61
CA MET A 22 0.55 -11.46 14.62
C MET A 22 0.31 -12.59 15.63
N GLU A 23 -0.90 -12.71 16.19
CA GLU A 23 -1.24 -13.78 17.16
C GLU A 23 -1.00 -15.19 16.59
N ARG A 24 -1.42 -15.44 15.34
CA ARG A 24 -1.16 -16.73 14.66
C ARG A 24 0.32 -17.08 14.54
N ASN A 25 1.18 -16.06 14.58
CA ASN A 25 2.63 -16.18 14.52
C ASN A 25 3.31 -16.00 15.88
N GLY A 26 2.55 -16.10 16.99
CA GLY A 26 3.07 -16.00 18.36
C GLY A 26 3.57 -14.60 18.74
N ARG A 27 3.04 -13.55 18.08
CA ARG A 27 3.42 -12.15 18.27
C ARG A 27 2.23 -11.31 18.69
N HIS A 28 2.48 -10.20 19.35
CA HIS A 28 1.43 -9.27 19.78
C HIS A 28 1.92 -7.82 19.64
N PHE A 29 0.98 -6.91 19.45
CA PHE A 29 1.28 -5.51 19.66
C PHE A 29 1.62 -5.26 21.14
N TYR A 30 2.61 -4.42 21.38
CA TYR A 30 2.95 -3.94 22.71
C TYR A 30 1.94 -2.90 23.20
N ALA A 31 1.49 -2.03 22.30
CA ALA A 31 0.63 -0.90 22.63
C ALA A 31 -0.48 -0.70 21.59
N VAL A 32 -1.59 -0.10 22.04
CA VAL A 32 -2.68 0.39 21.15
C VAL A 32 -3.10 1.80 21.55
N GLY A 33 -3.35 2.64 20.55
CA GLY A 33 -3.96 3.95 20.69
C GLY A 33 -5.10 4.17 19.70
N SER A 34 -6.09 4.94 20.10
CA SER A 34 -7.22 5.35 19.25
C SER A 34 -7.76 6.69 19.73
N ARG A 35 -8.39 7.47 18.81
CA ARG A 35 -9.15 8.67 19.18
C ARG A 35 -10.35 8.38 20.10
N SER A 36 -10.84 7.14 20.14
CA SER A 36 -11.84 6.67 21.10
C SER A 36 -11.14 5.79 22.12
N PRO A 37 -11.05 6.22 23.38
CA PRO A 37 -10.48 5.42 24.47
C PRO A 37 -11.20 4.07 24.66
N GLU A 38 -12.52 4.05 24.49
CA GLU A 38 -13.34 2.85 24.64
C GLU A 38 -12.98 1.79 23.58
N LYS A 39 -12.76 2.25 22.32
CA LYS A 39 -12.33 1.35 21.23
C LYS A 39 -10.90 0.85 21.44
N ALA A 40 -10.01 1.68 21.97
CA ALA A 40 -8.66 1.27 22.32
C ALA A 40 -8.68 0.22 23.44
N ALA A 41 -9.48 0.45 24.49
CA ALA A 41 -9.62 -0.49 25.62
C ALA A 41 -10.18 -1.86 25.15
N ALA A 42 -11.26 -1.84 24.36
CA ALA A 42 -11.86 -3.08 23.82
C ALA A 42 -10.89 -3.84 22.88
N PHE A 43 -10.08 -3.12 22.09
CA PHE A 43 -9.08 -3.73 21.24
C PHE A 43 -7.92 -4.31 22.06
N GLY A 44 -7.47 -3.60 23.11
CA GLY A 44 -6.44 -4.04 24.03
C GLY A 44 -6.84 -5.32 24.78
N GLU A 45 -8.06 -5.36 25.33
CA GLU A 45 -8.62 -6.55 25.99
C GLU A 45 -8.71 -7.74 25.02
N LYS A 46 -9.25 -7.50 23.81
CA LYS A 46 -9.42 -8.55 22.81
C LYS A 46 -8.14 -9.25 22.39
N TYR A 47 -7.02 -8.51 22.29
CA TYR A 47 -5.74 -9.01 21.79
C TYR A 47 -4.66 -9.10 22.86
N GLY A 48 -5.00 -8.97 24.15
CA GLY A 48 -4.06 -9.09 25.28
C GLY A 48 -2.92 -8.06 25.22
N ILE A 49 -3.19 -6.84 24.77
CA ILE A 49 -2.16 -5.79 24.59
C ILE A 49 -1.81 -5.17 25.94
N GLN A 50 -0.52 -5.09 26.23
CA GLN A 50 -0.01 -4.65 27.55
C GLN A 50 -0.31 -3.18 27.85
N LYS A 51 -0.24 -2.31 26.84
CA LYS A 51 -0.40 -0.86 26.99
C LYS A 51 -1.57 -0.35 26.14
N VAL A 52 -2.52 0.29 26.80
CA VAL A 52 -3.66 0.95 26.15
C VAL A 52 -3.57 2.43 26.46
N TYR A 53 -3.45 3.26 25.42
CA TYR A 53 -3.31 4.70 25.54
C TYR A 53 -4.62 5.42 25.23
N SER A 54 -5.09 6.22 26.20
CA SER A 54 -6.20 7.17 26.02
C SER A 54 -5.71 8.51 25.46
N ASP A 55 -4.46 8.88 25.74
CA ASP A 55 -3.77 10.02 25.11
C ASP A 55 -2.71 9.51 24.14
N LEU A 56 -2.87 9.89 22.86
CA LEU A 56 -1.92 9.52 21.81
C LEU A 56 -0.54 10.16 22.00
N ASN A 57 -0.44 11.29 22.74
CA ASN A 57 0.86 11.90 23.03
C ASN A 57 1.71 10.97 23.92
N GLU A 58 1.07 10.35 24.90
CA GLU A 58 1.74 9.38 25.78
C GLU A 58 2.23 8.16 24.97
N MET A 59 1.43 7.65 24.04
CA MET A 59 1.84 6.55 23.16
C MET A 59 3.07 6.91 22.31
N PHE A 60 3.06 8.09 21.69
CA PHE A 60 4.19 8.53 20.86
C PHE A 60 5.45 8.79 21.70
N SER A 61 5.32 9.27 22.93
CA SER A 61 6.44 9.57 23.81
C SER A 61 6.94 8.36 24.62
N ASP A 62 6.25 7.21 24.60
CA ASP A 62 6.70 6.00 25.31
C ASP A 62 8.04 5.50 24.73
N PRO A 63 9.15 5.53 25.50
CA PRO A 63 10.46 5.08 25.04
C PRO A 63 10.52 3.58 24.72
N ALA A 64 9.55 2.80 25.18
CA ALA A 64 9.48 1.38 24.88
C ALA A 64 8.88 1.06 23.51
N VAL A 65 8.16 2.00 22.88
CA VAL A 65 7.63 1.84 21.52
C VAL A 65 8.75 2.09 20.51
N ASP A 66 9.03 1.13 19.65
CA ASP A 66 10.02 1.24 18.56
C ASP A 66 9.36 1.61 17.22
N VAL A 67 8.20 1.00 16.90
CA VAL A 67 7.47 1.16 15.64
C VAL A 67 6.02 1.52 15.91
N VAL A 68 5.49 2.48 15.15
CA VAL A 68 4.06 2.79 15.12
C VAL A 68 3.47 2.29 13.79
N TYR A 69 2.54 1.33 13.87
CA TYR A 69 1.68 0.94 12.75
C TYR A 69 0.45 1.84 12.71
N ILE A 70 0.34 2.67 11.68
CA ILE A 70 -0.75 3.65 11.52
C ILE A 70 -1.84 3.05 10.65
N ALA A 71 -3.00 2.75 11.25
CA ALA A 71 -4.16 2.11 10.64
C ALA A 71 -5.44 2.95 10.82
N THR A 72 -5.31 4.23 10.58
CA THR A 72 -6.36 5.26 10.70
C THR A 72 -6.93 5.61 9.31
N PRO A 73 -7.93 6.50 9.16
CA PRO A 73 -8.33 7.02 7.85
C PRO A 73 -7.23 7.80 7.15
N HIS A 74 -7.19 7.73 5.80
CA HIS A 74 -6.13 8.30 4.95
C HIS A 74 -5.79 9.75 5.29
N ASN A 75 -6.81 10.59 5.49
CA ASN A 75 -6.67 12.02 5.77
C ASN A 75 -6.01 12.35 7.13
N THR A 76 -5.73 11.34 7.93
CA THR A 76 -5.06 11.53 9.23
C THR A 76 -3.64 10.97 9.25
N HIS A 77 -3.22 10.24 8.21
CA HIS A 77 -1.94 9.55 8.19
C HIS A 77 -0.78 10.52 8.33
N PHE A 78 -0.72 11.56 7.51
CA PHE A 78 0.41 12.49 7.49
C PHE A 78 0.69 13.12 8.86
N ALA A 79 -0.36 13.61 9.55
CA ALA A 79 -0.22 14.19 10.88
C ALA A 79 0.36 13.20 11.90
N TYR A 80 -0.10 11.94 11.87
CA TYR A 80 0.40 10.91 12.78
C TYR A 80 1.78 10.39 12.40
N ILE A 81 2.09 10.30 11.10
CA ILE A 81 3.44 9.99 10.60
C ILE A 81 4.45 11.00 11.14
N LYS A 82 4.18 12.30 10.94
CA LYS A 82 5.07 13.36 11.45
C LYS A 82 5.27 13.23 12.95
N LYS A 83 4.18 13.09 13.70
CA LYS A 83 4.24 13.00 15.16
C LYS A 83 5.04 11.78 15.64
N ALA A 84 4.87 10.63 15.00
CA ALA A 84 5.66 9.42 15.31
C ALA A 84 7.16 9.64 15.03
N LEU A 85 7.49 10.17 13.85
CA LEU A 85 8.87 10.46 13.46
C LEU A 85 9.51 11.52 14.36
N GLU A 86 8.81 12.58 14.72
CA GLU A 86 9.28 13.63 15.66
C GLU A 86 9.64 13.04 17.02
N ASN A 87 8.93 12.02 17.47
CA ASN A 87 9.17 11.28 18.71
C ASN A 87 10.14 10.09 18.57
N GLY A 88 10.86 10.00 17.44
CA GLY A 88 11.90 8.98 17.24
C GLY A 88 11.37 7.58 17.00
N LYS A 89 10.14 7.43 16.47
CA LYS A 89 9.54 6.14 16.16
C LYS A 89 9.67 5.83 14.67
N HIS A 90 9.99 4.59 14.33
CA HIS A 90 9.82 4.07 12.99
C HIS A 90 8.33 3.98 12.66
N VAL A 91 7.97 4.10 11.37
CA VAL A 91 6.57 4.15 10.95
C VAL A 91 6.30 3.16 9.83
N LEU A 92 5.30 2.31 10.03
CA LEU A 92 4.60 1.58 8.97
C LEU A 92 3.18 2.15 8.88
N ALA A 93 2.84 2.83 7.79
CA ALA A 93 1.51 3.41 7.62
C ALA A 93 0.71 2.67 6.55
N GLU A 94 -0.58 2.49 6.82
CA GLU A 94 -1.51 1.91 5.84
C GLU A 94 -1.53 2.69 4.53
N LYS A 95 -1.87 1.97 3.49
CA LYS A 95 -2.05 2.53 2.13
C LYS A 95 -3.38 3.32 2.06
N ALA A 96 -3.49 4.38 1.29
CA ALA A 96 -2.40 5.18 0.74
C ALA A 96 -1.71 5.93 1.89
N ILE A 97 -0.38 5.91 1.88
CA ILE A 97 0.42 6.41 3.00
C ILE A 97 0.15 7.88 3.35
N THR A 98 -0.08 8.71 2.33
CA THR A 98 -0.44 10.14 2.47
C THR A 98 -1.51 10.52 1.46
N LEU A 99 -2.01 11.74 1.50
CA LEU A 99 -2.97 12.22 0.49
C LEU A 99 -2.28 12.61 -0.82
N ASN A 100 -1.05 13.09 -0.76
CA ASN A 100 -0.31 13.56 -1.93
C ASN A 100 1.21 13.38 -1.77
N SER A 101 1.92 13.59 -2.87
CA SER A 101 3.38 13.45 -2.95
C SER A 101 4.14 14.51 -2.14
N ASP A 102 3.57 15.66 -1.85
CA ASP A 102 4.23 16.72 -1.08
C ASP A 102 4.30 16.31 0.40
N GLU A 103 3.20 15.79 0.94
CA GLU A 103 3.14 15.22 2.30
C GLU A 103 4.14 14.04 2.47
N LEU A 104 4.18 13.13 1.48
CA LEU A 104 5.12 12.00 1.54
C LEU A 104 6.57 12.46 1.49
N ARG A 105 6.89 13.43 0.64
CA ARG A 105 8.24 13.99 0.52
C ARG A 105 8.70 14.64 1.83
N GLU A 106 7.81 15.40 2.49
CA GLU A 106 8.10 16.00 3.81
C GLU A 106 8.35 14.91 4.86
N ALA A 107 7.48 13.90 4.93
CA ALA A 107 7.62 12.79 5.87
C ALA A 107 8.90 11.98 5.63
N ALA A 108 9.24 11.68 4.36
CA ALA A 108 10.46 10.95 3.99
C ALA A 108 11.73 11.73 4.34
N ALA A 109 11.72 13.05 4.11
CA ALA A 109 12.83 13.92 4.49
C ALA A 109 13.03 13.94 6.03
N LEU A 110 11.94 14.00 6.79
CA LEU A 110 11.99 13.95 8.26
C LEU A 110 12.50 12.59 8.75
N ALA A 111 12.02 11.49 8.20
CA ALA A 111 12.48 10.15 8.54
C ALA A 111 13.99 10.00 8.28
N LYS A 112 14.45 10.42 7.10
CA LYS A 112 15.86 10.41 6.72
C LYS A 112 16.73 11.26 7.67
N ALA A 113 16.28 12.47 8.01
CA ALA A 113 17.02 13.37 8.91
C ALA A 113 17.18 12.78 10.32
N LYS A 114 16.23 11.93 10.75
CA LYS A 114 16.25 11.28 12.07
C LYS A 114 16.84 9.86 12.04
N GLY A 115 17.23 9.34 10.89
CA GLY A 115 17.71 7.96 10.76
C GLY A 115 16.64 6.91 11.04
N LEU A 116 15.37 7.23 10.74
CA LEU A 116 14.21 6.36 10.99
C LEU A 116 13.71 5.74 9.69
N VAL A 117 13.06 4.58 9.80
CA VAL A 117 12.36 3.93 8.69
C VAL A 117 10.94 4.46 8.61
N LEU A 118 10.56 4.95 7.44
CA LEU A 118 9.19 5.26 7.04
C LEU A 118 8.81 4.31 5.90
N ALA A 119 7.66 3.67 5.98
CA ALA A 119 7.19 2.75 4.97
C ALA A 119 5.67 2.73 4.82
N GLU A 120 5.21 2.39 3.62
CA GLU A 120 3.81 2.08 3.33
C GLU A 120 3.54 0.59 3.51
N ALA A 121 2.41 0.24 4.16
CA ALA A 121 1.92 -1.13 4.23
C ALA A 121 1.30 -1.52 2.87
N GLN A 122 2.16 -1.89 1.93
CA GLN A 122 1.80 -2.29 0.57
C GLN A 122 2.22 -3.74 0.31
N THR A 123 1.29 -4.66 0.54
CA THR A 123 1.55 -6.11 0.49
C THR A 123 2.24 -6.60 -0.78
N ILE A 124 1.96 -6.00 -1.95
CA ILE A 124 2.57 -6.36 -3.23
C ILE A 124 4.10 -6.42 -3.13
N TYR A 125 4.72 -5.44 -2.49
CA TYR A 125 6.18 -5.33 -2.41
C TYR A 125 6.82 -6.42 -1.52
N HIS A 126 6.04 -7.04 -0.65
CA HIS A 126 6.53 -7.96 0.39
C HIS A 126 6.21 -9.42 0.10
N MET A 127 5.22 -9.71 -0.77
CA MET A 127 4.88 -11.08 -1.14
C MET A 127 6.05 -11.78 -1.85
N PRO A 128 6.42 -13.01 -1.45
CA PRO A 128 7.52 -13.75 -2.07
C PRO A 128 7.36 -13.95 -3.58
N LEU A 129 6.12 -14.17 -4.06
CA LEU A 129 5.84 -14.34 -5.48
C LEU A 129 6.41 -13.21 -6.33
N TYR A 130 6.24 -11.96 -5.90
CA TYR A 130 6.70 -10.80 -6.68
C TYR A 130 8.23 -10.72 -6.77
N LYS A 131 8.94 -11.20 -5.76
CA LYS A 131 10.41 -11.28 -5.76
C LYS A 131 10.88 -12.33 -6.78
N GLU A 132 10.26 -13.52 -6.77
CA GLU A 132 10.55 -14.57 -7.77
C GLU A 132 10.21 -14.14 -9.21
N LEU A 133 9.10 -13.43 -9.41
CA LEU A 133 8.74 -12.92 -10.74
C LEU A 133 9.75 -11.88 -11.24
N ARG A 134 10.32 -11.04 -10.37
CA ARG A 134 11.41 -10.12 -10.76
C ARG A 134 12.67 -10.88 -11.13
N GLU A 135 13.03 -11.93 -10.42
CA GLU A 135 14.16 -12.79 -10.75
C GLU A 135 13.95 -13.47 -12.11
N LEU A 136 12.74 -13.99 -12.37
CA LEU A 136 12.36 -14.54 -13.67
C LEU A 136 12.54 -13.53 -14.80
N LEU A 137 12.01 -12.31 -14.64
CA LEU A 137 12.15 -11.25 -15.65
C LEU A 137 13.62 -10.84 -15.85
N SER A 138 14.39 -10.72 -14.77
CA SER A 138 15.81 -10.39 -14.81
C SER A 138 16.66 -11.47 -15.48
N SER A 139 16.20 -12.73 -15.49
CA SER A 139 16.87 -13.84 -16.22
C SER A 139 16.82 -13.69 -17.74
N GLY A 140 15.96 -12.82 -18.27
CA GLY A 140 15.74 -12.64 -19.70
C GLY A 140 14.95 -13.77 -20.39
N LYS A 141 14.46 -14.78 -19.64
CA LYS A 141 13.68 -15.91 -20.18
C LYS A 141 12.48 -15.45 -21.01
N LEU A 142 11.77 -14.42 -20.54
CA LEU A 142 10.60 -13.87 -21.22
C LEU A 142 10.91 -12.69 -22.17
N GLY A 143 12.18 -12.27 -22.26
CA GLY A 143 12.56 -11.06 -22.97
C GLY A 143 12.13 -9.81 -22.20
N ARG A 144 12.06 -8.68 -22.90
CA ARG A 144 11.72 -7.38 -22.30
C ARG A 144 10.23 -7.29 -21.96
N VAL A 145 9.90 -6.65 -20.83
CA VAL A 145 8.53 -6.21 -20.52
C VAL A 145 8.19 -5.03 -21.41
N ASN A 146 7.05 -5.09 -22.12
CA ASN A 146 6.58 -4.02 -22.99
C ASN A 146 5.28 -3.40 -22.51
N LEU A 147 4.38 -4.21 -21.92
CA LEU A 147 3.05 -3.74 -21.52
C LEU A 147 2.65 -4.35 -20.16
N VAL A 148 2.07 -3.52 -19.29
CA VAL A 148 1.40 -3.94 -18.06
C VAL A 148 -0.07 -3.55 -18.10
N THR A 149 -0.97 -4.51 -17.89
CA THR A 149 -2.42 -4.26 -17.89
C THR A 149 -3.03 -4.62 -16.55
N MET A 150 -3.76 -3.69 -15.95
CA MET A 150 -4.35 -3.83 -14.62
C MET A 150 -5.83 -3.49 -14.61
N ASN A 151 -6.61 -4.24 -13.82
CA ASN A 151 -7.96 -3.83 -13.49
C ASN A 151 -8.30 -4.11 -12.02
N PHE A 152 -9.06 -3.22 -11.40
CA PHE A 152 -9.58 -3.38 -10.05
C PHE A 152 -11.00 -2.80 -9.96
N GLY A 153 -11.99 -3.68 -9.88
CA GLY A 153 -13.38 -3.33 -9.60
C GLY A 153 -13.77 -3.80 -8.22
N SER A 154 -14.10 -2.87 -7.33
CA SER A 154 -14.54 -3.15 -5.96
C SER A 154 -15.90 -2.50 -5.71
N PHE A 155 -16.97 -3.17 -6.13
CA PHE A 155 -18.32 -2.63 -6.00
C PHE A 155 -18.63 -2.22 -4.56
N LYS A 156 -19.01 -0.95 -4.38
CA LYS A 156 -19.46 -0.34 -3.12
C LYS A 156 -20.90 0.11 -3.24
N GLU A 157 -21.65 0.03 -2.14
CA GLU A 157 -22.95 0.65 -2.04
C GLU A 157 -22.82 2.16 -2.30
N TYR A 158 -23.77 2.73 -3.08
CA TYR A 158 -23.70 4.12 -3.52
C TYR A 158 -24.25 5.06 -2.45
N ASP A 159 -23.54 5.13 -1.35
CA ASP A 159 -23.85 5.98 -0.20
C ASP A 159 -22.74 7.04 -0.04
N MET A 160 -23.11 8.30 -0.19
CA MET A 160 -22.20 9.45 -0.11
C MET A 160 -21.65 9.71 1.29
N GLY A 161 -22.30 9.18 2.34
CA GLY A 161 -21.80 9.16 3.72
C GLY A 161 -20.72 8.11 3.97
N ASN A 162 -20.66 7.09 3.12
CA ASN A 162 -19.68 6.02 3.22
C ASN A 162 -18.27 6.55 2.92
N ARG A 163 -17.27 6.07 3.65
CA ARG A 163 -15.86 6.48 3.49
C ARG A 163 -15.34 6.40 2.04
N PHE A 164 -15.90 5.53 1.20
CA PHE A 164 -15.48 5.36 -0.18
C PHE A 164 -15.89 6.51 -1.11
N PHE A 165 -16.99 7.20 -0.77
CA PHE A 165 -17.52 8.33 -1.55
C PHE A 165 -17.49 9.65 -0.78
N ASN A 166 -17.05 9.65 0.48
CA ASN A 166 -17.02 10.85 1.31
C ASN A 166 -15.69 11.60 1.12
N ARG A 167 -15.78 12.82 0.56
CA ARG A 167 -14.61 13.69 0.33
C ARG A 167 -13.89 14.08 1.63
N ALA A 168 -14.62 14.29 2.74
CA ALA A 168 -14.05 14.64 4.04
C ALA A 168 -13.31 13.46 4.71
N LEU A 169 -13.41 12.26 4.17
CA LEU A 169 -12.71 11.06 4.63
C LEU A 169 -11.67 10.56 3.59
N ALA A 170 -11.30 11.44 2.65
CA ALA A 170 -10.41 11.11 1.55
C ALA A 170 -10.85 9.86 0.77
N GLY A 171 -12.16 9.81 0.40
CA GLY A 171 -12.72 8.76 -0.46
C GLY A 171 -12.22 8.87 -1.90
N GLY A 172 -12.57 7.89 -2.71
CA GLY A 172 -12.24 7.81 -4.12
C GLY A 172 -11.55 6.51 -4.48
N ALA A 173 -11.69 6.11 -5.75
CA ALA A 173 -11.10 4.88 -6.28
C ALA A 173 -9.57 4.94 -6.32
N MET A 174 -8.98 6.11 -6.59
CA MET A 174 -7.54 6.27 -6.72
C MET A 174 -6.81 5.92 -5.43
N LEU A 175 -7.20 6.51 -4.29
CA LEU A 175 -6.55 6.24 -3.01
C LEU A 175 -6.92 4.86 -2.45
N ASP A 176 -8.17 4.36 -2.66
CA ASP A 176 -8.58 3.08 -2.07
C ASP A 176 -8.06 1.85 -2.84
N ILE A 177 -8.17 1.86 -4.18
CA ILE A 177 -7.83 0.71 -5.03
C ILE A 177 -6.78 1.02 -6.10
N GLY A 178 -6.65 2.28 -6.51
CA GLY A 178 -5.66 2.70 -7.51
C GLY A 178 -4.23 2.56 -7.00
N VAL A 179 -4.00 2.78 -5.70
CA VAL A 179 -2.70 2.56 -5.07
C VAL A 179 -2.17 1.15 -5.31
N TYR A 180 -2.99 0.11 -5.20
CA TYR A 180 -2.57 -1.27 -5.49
C TYR A 180 -2.25 -1.47 -6.98
N ALA A 181 -3.11 -0.97 -7.87
CA ALA A 181 -2.91 -1.12 -9.31
C ALA A 181 -1.65 -0.41 -9.80
N LEU A 182 -1.40 0.81 -9.32
CA LEU A 182 -0.21 1.57 -9.67
C LEU A 182 1.06 0.99 -9.02
N SER A 183 0.97 0.42 -7.82
CA SER A 183 2.08 -0.32 -7.19
C SER A 183 2.47 -1.54 -8.00
N PHE A 184 1.50 -2.29 -8.51
CA PHE A 184 1.76 -3.40 -9.41
C PHE A 184 2.42 -2.92 -10.72
N VAL A 185 1.89 -1.88 -11.35
CA VAL A 185 2.48 -1.30 -12.57
C VAL A 185 3.94 -0.91 -12.31
N ARG A 186 4.19 -0.15 -11.23
CA ARG A 186 5.54 0.32 -10.91
C ARG A 186 6.51 -0.79 -10.58
N TRP A 187 6.02 -1.90 -10.02
CA TRP A 187 6.84 -3.07 -9.71
C TRP A 187 7.46 -3.72 -10.96
N PHE A 188 6.73 -3.71 -12.07
CA PHE A 188 7.13 -4.41 -13.29
C PHE A 188 7.70 -3.50 -14.38
N LEU A 189 7.57 -2.19 -14.27
CA LEU A 189 8.20 -1.24 -15.18
C LEU A 189 9.62 -0.88 -14.72
N ASP A 190 10.53 -0.67 -15.67
CA ASP A 190 11.93 -0.34 -15.40
C ASP A 190 12.06 1.02 -14.70
N SER A 191 11.21 1.99 -15.06
CA SER A 191 11.15 3.31 -14.42
C SER A 191 9.72 3.81 -14.22
N LYS A 192 9.58 4.92 -13.49
CA LYS A 192 8.29 5.59 -13.27
C LYS A 192 7.71 6.09 -14.59
N PRO A 193 6.40 5.88 -14.86
CA PRO A 193 5.73 6.52 -15.98
C PRO A 193 5.76 8.05 -15.92
N GLU A 194 6.00 8.68 -17.06
CA GLU A 194 6.07 10.15 -17.17
C GLU A 194 4.93 10.72 -18.03
N ASN A 195 4.57 10.05 -19.12
CA ASN A 195 3.45 10.45 -19.97
C ASN A 195 2.16 9.81 -19.47
N LEU A 196 1.20 10.64 -19.07
CA LEU A 196 -0.02 10.23 -18.40
C LEU A 196 -1.25 10.71 -19.18
N LEU A 197 -2.11 9.79 -19.56
CA LEU A 197 -3.43 10.05 -20.10
C LEU A 197 -4.50 9.39 -19.23
N SER A 198 -5.65 10.03 -19.06
CA SER A 198 -6.70 9.47 -18.22
C SER A 198 -8.07 10.02 -18.51
N GLN A 199 -9.08 9.24 -18.15
CA GLN A 199 -10.46 9.69 -18.01
C GLN A 199 -10.97 9.30 -16.63
N VAL A 200 -11.82 10.16 -16.06
CA VAL A 200 -12.40 9.96 -14.74
C VAL A 200 -13.91 10.17 -14.78
N LYS A 201 -14.63 9.40 -13.98
CA LYS A 201 -16.01 9.67 -13.59
C LYS A 201 -16.01 9.95 -12.09
N THR A 202 -16.53 11.12 -11.70
CA THR A 202 -16.65 11.51 -10.30
C THR A 202 -18.03 11.18 -9.74
N ALA A 203 -18.05 10.85 -8.43
CA ALA A 203 -19.27 10.78 -7.64
C ALA A 203 -19.83 12.20 -7.38
N PRO A 204 -21.10 12.34 -6.92
CA PRO A 204 -21.68 13.64 -6.56
C PRO A 204 -20.89 14.43 -5.52
N THR A 205 -20.10 13.77 -4.68
CA THR A 205 -19.21 14.38 -3.68
C THR A 205 -17.91 14.95 -4.26
N GLY A 206 -17.66 14.74 -5.56
CA GLY A 206 -16.46 15.21 -6.27
C GLY A 206 -15.25 14.26 -6.16
N VAL A 207 -15.35 13.11 -5.48
CA VAL A 207 -14.29 12.10 -5.49
C VAL A 207 -14.40 11.22 -6.75
N ASP A 208 -13.30 10.64 -7.18
CA ASP A 208 -13.26 9.72 -8.30
C ASP A 208 -13.94 8.38 -7.95
N GLU A 209 -14.91 7.94 -8.76
CA GLU A 209 -15.58 6.64 -8.59
C GLU A 209 -15.12 5.60 -9.61
N GLN A 210 -14.69 6.05 -10.78
CA GLN A 210 -14.14 5.23 -11.88
C GLN A 210 -13.04 5.99 -12.60
N ALA A 211 -11.98 5.31 -12.99
CA ALA A 211 -10.92 5.90 -13.80
C ALA A 211 -10.31 4.90 -14.78
N GLY A 212 -9.98 5.38 -15.98
CA GLY A 212 -9.15 4.71 -16.96
C GLY A 212 -7.85 5.47 -17.14
N LEU A 213 -6.71 4.77 -17.01
CA LEU A 213 -5.37 5.34 -17.09
C LEU A 213 -4.59 4.68 -18.23
N LEU A 214 -3.83 5.48 -18.96
CA LEU A 214 -2.82 5.04 -19.92
C LEU A 214 -1.53 5.78 -19.65
N MET A 215 -0.42 5.05 -19.54
CA MET A 215 0.87 5.59 -19.10
C MET A 215 2.00 5.01 -19.93
N THR A 216 3.06 5.80 -20.16
CA THR A 216 4.33 5.32 -20.71
C THR A 216 5.50 5.86 -19.92
N ASN A 217 6.56 5.06 -19.77
CA ASN A 217 7.83 5.48 -19.17
C ASN A 217 8.85 5.87 -20.24
N PRO A 218 10.03 6.44 -19.88
CA PRO A 218 11.09 6.81 -20.81
C PRO A 218 11.60 5.65 -21.66
N GLU A 219 11.58 4.43 -21.13
CA GLU A 219 12.01 3.22 -21.84
C GLU A 219 10.99 2.74 -22.89
N GLY A 220 9.84 3.42 -23.00
CA GLY A 220 8.79 3.10 -23.96
C GLY A 220 7.88 1.94 -23.52
N GLN A 221 8.00 1.48 -22.29
CA GLN A 221 7.05 0.51 -21.71
C GLN A 221 5.73 1.21 -21.43
N MET A 222 4.62 0.52 -21.67
CA MET A 222 3.28 1.08 -21.54
C MET A 222 2.49 0.38 -20.42
N ALA A 223 1.60 1.11 -19.75
CA ALA A 223 0.67 0.51 -18.80
C ALA A 223 -0.75 1.06 -18.96
N THR A 224 -1.73 0.18 -18.73
CA THR A 224 -3.15 0.53 -18.66
C THR A 224 -3.75 0.07 -17.34
N VAL A 225 -4.60 0.94 -16.74
CA VAL A 225 -5.29 0.64 -15.49
C VAL A 225 -6.77 1.03 -15.60
N MET A 226 -7.65 0.11 -15.19
CA MET A 226 -9.11 0.40 -15.09
C MET A 226 -9.54 0.21 -13.63
N LEU A 227 -10.08 1.27 -13.04
CA LEU A 227 -10.57 1.31 -11.65
C LEU A 227 -12.07 1.55 -11.60
N SER A 228 -12.78 0.86 -10.70
CA SER A 228 -14.19 1.15 -10.44
C SER A 228 -14.61 0.78 -9.03
N LEU A 229 -15.27 1.73 -8.32
CA LEU A 229 -16.03 1.45 -7.11
C LEU A 229 -17.49 1.08 -7.41
N ARG A 230 -17.91 1.12 -8.69
CA ARG A 230 -19.28 0.85 -9.13
C ARG A 230 -19.44 -0.42 -9.97
N SER A 231 -18.35 -1.12 -10.22
CA SER A 231 -18.36 -2.36 -11.02
C SER A 231 -17.58 -3.45 -10.30
N ARG A 232 -17.97 -4.70 -10.52
CA ARG A 232 -17.20 -5.87 -10.11
C ARG A 232 -16.29 -6.28 -11.26
N GLN A 233 -15.01 -6.42 -10.98
CA GLN A 233 -14.01 -6.94 -11.91
C GLN A 233 -13.10 -7.91 -11.17
N PRO A 234 -12.52 -8.92 -11.82
CA PRO A 234 -11.44 -9.68 -11.22
C PRO A 234 -10.26 -8.74 -10.93
N LYS A 235 -9.58 -8.93 -9.81
CA LYS A 235 -8.32 -8.25 -9.52
C LYS A 235 -7.22 -8.95 -10.31
N ARG A 236 -7.05 -8.54 -11.55
CA ARG A 236 -6.17 -9.17 -12.52
C ARG A 236 -5.08 -8.22 -12.95
N GLY A 237 -3.82 -8.69 -12.87
CA GLY A 237 -2.68 -8.04 -13.49
C GLY A 237 -2.08 -8.93 -14.58
N MET A 238 -1.64 -8.31 -15.67
CA MET A 238 -0.91 -8.98 -16.75
C MET A 238 0.36 -8.21 -17.07
N VAL A 239 1.48 -8.92 -17.17
CA VAL A 239 2.78 -8.40 -17.60
C VAL A 239 3.11 -9.07 -18.93
N SER A 240 3.09 -8.30 -20.02
CA SER A 240 3.33 -8.79 -21.37
C SER A 240 4.77 -8.49 -21.79
N CYS A 241 5.48 -9.55 -22.17
CA CYS A 241 6.87 -9.54 -22.56
C CYS A 241 7.03 -9.93 -24.04
N GLU A 242 8.25 -9.87 -24.57
CA GLU A 242 8.54 -10.23 -25.98
C GLU A 242 8.26 -11.69 -26.31
N LYS A 243 8.54 -12.62 -25.35
CA LYS A 243 8.46 -14.06 -25.56
C LYS A 243 7.31 -14.75 -24.81
N GLY A 244 6.47 -13.97 -24.13
CA GLY A 244 5.36 -14.51 -23.35
C GLY A 244 4.73 -13.48 -22.44
N TYR A 245 3.92 -13.97 -21.52
CA TYR A 245 3.27 -13.08 -20.54
C TYR A 245 3.04 -13.77 -19.19
N ILE A 246 2.91 -12.96 -18.16
CA ILE A 246 2.60 -13.37 -16.80
C ILE A 246 1.20 -12.88 -16.45
N GLU A 247 0.33 -13.79 -16.00
CA GLU A 247 -0.99 -13.46 -15.48
C GLU A 247 -1.03 -13.69 -13.96
N ILE A 248 -1.51 -12.69 -13.22
CA ILE A 248 -1.59 -12.70 -11.76
C ILE A 248 -3.01 -12.33 -11.35
N MET A 249 -3.70 -13.24 -10.66
CA MET A 249 -5.02 -13.01 -10.08
C MET A 249 -4.90 -12.63 -8.61
N GLU A 250 -5.90 -11.89 -8.09
CA GLU A 250 -5.93 -11.42 -6.69
C GLU A 250 -4.62 -10.74 -6.26
N TYR A 251 -4.04 -9.99 -7.16
CA TYR A 251 -2.69 -9.44 -7.13
C TYR A 251 -2.29 -8.66 -5.86
N PRO A 252 -3.17 -8.06 -5.05
CA PRO A 252 -2.70 -7.40 -3.83
C PRO A 252 -1.99 -8.33 -2.85
N ARG A 253 -2.34 -9.65 -2.88
CA ARG A 253 -1.73 -10.67 -2.01
C ARG A 253 -1.53 -11.99 -2.75
N ALA A 254 -1.13 -11.90 -4.02
CA ALA A 254 -0.96 -13.07 -4.86
C ALA A 254 0.19 -13.95 -4.37
N TRP A 255 -0.03 -15.25 -4.43
CA TRP A 255 0.94 -16.30 -4.13
C TRP A 255 1.13 -17.28 -5.31
N GLU A 256 0.36 -17.08 -6.40
CA GLU A 256 0.43 -17.84 -7.63
C GLU A 256 0.41 -16.91 -8.85
N ALA A 257 1.21 -17.24 -9.86
CA ALA A 257 1.19 -16.61 -11.19
C ALA A 257 1.25 -17.67 -12.28
N LYS A 258 0.60 -17.41 -13.42
CA LYS A 258 0.70 -18.20 -14.64
C LYS A 258 1.61 -17.52 -15.63
N ILE A 259 2.59 -18.24 -16.13
CA ILE A 259 3.55 -17.79 -17.15
C ILE A 259 3.24 -18.54 -18.43
N THR A 260 2.90 -17.82 -19.48
CA THR A 260 2.66 -18.43 -20.81
C THR A 260 3.80 -18.07 -21.74
N ASP A 261 4.44 -19.08 -22.30
CA ASP A 261 5.40 -18.93 -23.39
C ASP A 261 4.62 -18.74 -24.71
N ALA A 262 4.92 -17.66 -25.45
CA ALA A 262 4.14 -17.28 -26.62
C ALA A 262 4.40 -18.17 -27.84
N ASP A 263 5.59 -18.76 -27.97
CA ASP A 263 5.96 -19.59 -29.13
C ASP A 263 5.38 -21.00 -29.00
N SER A 264 5.49 -21.60 -27.81
CA SER A 264 5.04 -22.98 -27.57
C SER A 264 3.60 -23.07 -27.04
N GLY A 265 3.05 -21.99 -26.50
CA GLY A 265 1.78 -21.99 -25.78
C GLY A 265 1.83 -22.71 -24.42
N ASN A 266 3.00 -23.15 -23.98
CA ASN A 266 3.16 -23.81 -22.68
C ASN A 266 2.86 -22.86 -21.52
N VAL A 267 2.18 -23.38 -20.50
CA VAL A 267 1.85 -22.64 -19.29
C VAL A 267 2.59 -23.24 -18.11
N GLU A 268 3.44 -22.44 -17.48
CA GLU A 268 4.08 -22.73 -16.20
C GLU A 268 3.36 -22.00 -15.08
N VAL A 269 3.28 -22.61 -13.89
CA VAL A 269 2.68 -21.98 -12.71
C VAL A 269 3.76 -21.82 -11.65
N ILE A 270 4.04 -20.59 -11.27
CA ILE A 270 4.92 -20.27 -10.14
C ILE A 270 4.06 -20.05 -8.90
N ARG A 271 4.48 -20.65 -7.77
CA ARG A 271 3.84 -20.47 -6.46
C ARG A 271 4.90 -20.12 -5.43
N ALA A 272 4.71 -19.00 -4.73
CA ALA A 272 5.61 -18.57 -3.67
C ALA A 272 4.87 -17.75 -2.61
N GLY A 273 5.14 -18.07 -1.34
CA GLY A 273 4.51 -17.43 -0.20
C GLY A 273 3.11 -17.97 0.12
N ASP A 274 2.44 -17.26 1.02
CA ASP A 274 1.09 -17.56 1.48
C ASP A 274 0.32 -16.25 1.67
N CYS A 275 -0.85 -16.12 1.05
CA CYS A 275 -1.70 -14.92 1.17
C CYS A 275 -2.15 -14.64 2.62
N ALA A 276 -2.27 -15.68 3.46
CA ALA A 276 -2.60 -15.53 4.88
C ALA A 276 -1.45 -14.91 5.70
N GLN A 277 -0.22 -14.96 5.18
CA GLN A 277 0.98 -14.39 5.79
C GLN A 277 1.35 -13.01 5.21
N ALA A 278 0.56 -12.44 4.30
CA ALA A 278 0.90 -11.20 3.61
C ALA A 278 1.34 -10.06 4.56
N LEU A 279 0.62 -9.85 5.66
CA LEU A 279 0.93 -8.82 6.65
C LEU A 279 2.18 -9.19 7.50
N MET A 280 2.50 -10.48 7.65
CA MET A 280 3.74 -10.89 8.33
C MET A 280 4.97 -10.63 7.47
N TYR A 281 4.86 -10.71 6.14
CA TYR A 281 5.96 -10.34 5.26
C TYR A 281 6.29 -8.84 5.37
N GLU A 282 5.27 -7.97 5.50
CA GLU A 282 5.48 -6.53 5.75
C GLU A 282 6.20 -6.30 7.09
N ILE A 283 5.75 -6.96 8.17
CA ILE A 283 6.40 -6.87 9.48
C ILE A 283 7.85 -7.33 9.41
N ALA A 284 8.11 -8.48 8.77
CA ALA A 284 9.45 -9.04 8.66
C ALA A 284 10.39 -8.13 7.86
N ASP A 285 9.91 -7.56 6.75
CA ASP A 285 10.68 -6.63 5.94
C ASP A 285 10.92 -5.30 6.69
N MET A 286 9.94 -4.80 7.46
CA MET A 286 10.10 -3.61 8.30
C MET A 286 11.16 -3.83 9.39
N GLU A 287 11.16 -4.97 10.06
CA GLU A 287 12.16 -5.31 11.07
C GLU A 287 13.56 -5.47 10.47
N ARG A 288 13.65 -6.01 9.24
CA ARG A 288 14.89 -6.06 8.47
C ARG A 288 15.37 -4.67 8.10
N ALA A 289 14.47 -3.77 7.72
CA ALA A 289 14.79 -2.38 7.43
C ALA A 289 15.37 -1.66 8.64
N ILE A 290 14.77 -1.84 9.81
CA ILE A 290 15.25 -1.28 11.08
C ILE A 290 16.61 -1.87 11.45
N ALA A 291 16.86 -3.13 11.12
CA ALA A 291 18.14 -3.80 11.36
C ALA A 291 19.27 -3.36 10.40
N GLY A 292 19.01 -2.49 9.43
CA GLY A 292 20.02 -1.90 8.55
C GLY A 292 19.83 -2.13 7.05
N SER A 293 18.65 -2.63 6.63
CA SER A 293 18.30 -2.84 5.21
C SER A 293 17.07 -2.04 4.80
N PRO A 294 17.11 -0.68 4.86
CA PRO A 294 15.93 0.17 4.63
C PRO A 294 15.31 0.01 3.22
N GLU A 295 16.10 -0.44 2.25
CA GLU A 295 15.65 -0.74 0.89
C GLU A 295 14.58 -1.84 0.84
N SER A 296 14.50 -2.71 1.86
CA SER A 296 13.49 -3.78 1.94
C SER A 296 12.05 -3.27 2.04
N MET A 297 11.84 -1.97 2.31
CA MET A 297 10.52 -1.35 2.39
C MET A 297 10.11 -0.62 1.10
N TYR A 298 10.97 -0.56 0.09
CA TYR A 298 10.63 -0.04 -1.24
C TYR A 298 10.05 1.38 -1.26
N LEU A 299 10.47 2.26 -0.36
CA LEU A 299 9.94 3.63 -0.23
C LEU A 299 9.99 4.40 -1.56
N GLY A 300 11.03 4.21 -2.38
CA GLY A 300 11.13 4.86 -3.69
C GLY A 300 9.98 4.48 -4.64
N TYR A 301 9.48 3.24 -4.59
CA TYR A 301 8.29 2.85 -5.36
C TYR A 301 7.02 3.51 -4.81
N THR A 302 6.89 3.60 -3.48
CA THR A 302 5.79 4.34 -2.84
C THR A 302 5.80 5.82 -3.26
N GLU A 303 6.98 6.47 -3.30
CA GLU A 303 7.12 7.86 -3.76
C GLU A 303 6.68 8.01 -5.23
N ASP A 304 7.10 7.11 -6.11
CA ASP A 304 6.70 7.12 -7.52
C ASP A 304 5.18 6.94 -7.68
N VAL A 305 4.58 5.99 -6.96
CA VAL A 305 3.13 5.72 -7.00
C VAL A 305 2.34 6.90 -6.45
N MET A 306 2.78 7.50 -5.35
CA MET A 306 2.13 8.68 -4.79
C MET A 306 2.20 9.89 -5.73
N ASP A 307 3.32 10.08 -6.44
CA ASP A 307 3.44 11.11 -7.48
C ASP A 307 2.44 10.89 -8.61
N LEU A 308 2.31 9.65 -9.12
CA LEU A 308 1.33 9.31 -10.14
C LEU A 308 -0.10 9.58 -9.68
N MET A 309 -0.48 9.11 -8.49
CA MET A 309 -1.81 9.35 -7.92
C MET A 309 -2.10 10.85 -7.76
N THR A 310 -1.13 11.62 -7.29
CA THR A 310 -1.25 13.07 -7.12
C THR A 310 -1.45 13.76 -8.46
N ARG A 311 -0.66 13.42 -9.47
CA ARG A 311 -0.76 14.01 -10.83
C ARG A 311 -2.10 13.70 -11.47
N PHE A 312 -2.59 12.46 -11.39
CA PHE A 312 -3.91 12.09 -11.90
C PHE A 312 -5.03 12.86 -11.19
N ARG A 313 -5.06 12.86 -9.86
CA ARG A 313 -6.09 13.58 -9.10
C ARG A 313 -6.07 15.09 -9.40
N LYS A 314 -4.89 15.71 -9.47
CA LYS A 314 -4.75 17.13 -9.87
C LYS A 314 -5.32 17.39 -11.27
N SER A 315 -5.06 16.52 -12.24
CA SER A 315 -5.60 16.65 -13.59
C SER A 315 -7.13 16.54 -13.67
N TRP A 316 -7.74 15.86 -12.71
CA TRP A 316 -9.19 15.71 -12.59
C TRP A 316 -9.87 16.80 -11.74
N GLY A 317 -9.11 17.65 -11.09
CA GLY A 317 -9.62 18.58 -10.09
C GLY A 317 -10.12 17.92 -8.80
N VAL A 318 -9.68 16.70 -8.52
CA VAL A 318 -10.02 15.97 -7.28
C VAL A 318 -9.01 16.32 -6.19
N SER A 319 -9.49 16.96 -5.13
CA SER A 319 -8.71 17.35 -3.95
C SER A 319 -9.51 17.12 -2.67
N TYR A 320 -8.84 17.06 -1.55
CA TYR A 320 -9.44 16.85 -0.23
C TYR A 320 -9.35 18.11 0.63
N PRO A 321 -10.17 18.26 1.69
CA PRO A 321 -10.14 19.45 2.54
C PRO A 321 -8.76 19.74 3.15
N GLU A 322 -8.00 18.70 3.47
CA GLU A 322 -6.68 18.80 4.07
C GLU A 322 -5.59 19.28 3.07
N GLU A 323 -5.89 19.34 1.79
CA GLU A 323 -4.99 19.80 0.71
C GLU A 323 -5.26 21.28 0.32
N ALA A 324 -6.19 21.97 1.01
CA ALA A 324 -6.62 23.34 0.72
C ALA A 324 -5.67 24.41 1.28
#